data_221d9911ec2013d9e486f7a7b6276ddf
#
_entry.id   221d9911ec2013d9e486f7a7b6276ddf
#
_cell.length_a   1.000
_cell.length_b   1.000
_cell.length_c   1.000
_cell.angle_alpha   90.00
_cell.angle_beta   90.00
_cell.angle_gamma   90.00
#
_symmetry.space_group_name_H-M   'P 1'
#
loop_
_entity.id
_entity.type
_entity.pdbx_description
1 polymer ?
#
loop_
_entity_poly.entity_id
_entity_poly.type
_entity_poly.pdbx_seq_one_letter_code
_entity_poly.pdbx_strand_id
1 'polypeptide(L)'
;ANVSLSDPPGVRIRGGQGVGRVTKPGLDQPVGEAAINRVPRQMIWEAVEAACRTADYDGGAEVTISVPEGETIAQKTFNPQMGIVGGISILGTSGIVEPMSMQAMIDTMALELRQAAAQGHKRLILTPGNYGQDFLTRHGLDGLGVPVVKCANFIGDALDQAAAEGFESVLLVGHVGK
;
A
#
# COMPACT_ATOMS: atom_id res chain seq x y z
N ALA A 1 -9.75 17.93 1.77
CA ALA A 1 -10.96 17.26 1.32
C ALA A 1 -11.97 18.28 0.82
N ASN A 2 -12.74 17.93 -0.19
CA ASN A 2 -13.91 18.66 -0.65
C ASN A 2 -15.13 17.75 -0.44
N VAL A 3 -16.18 18.31 0.15
CA VAL A 3 -17.45 17.60 0.38
C VAL A 3 -18.56 18.35 -0.30
N SER A 4 -19.33 17.66 -1.13
CA SER A 4 -20.52 18.18 -1.78
C SER A 4 -21.71 17.30 -1.44
N LEU A 5 -22.86 17.93 -1.21
CA LEU A 5 -24.12 17.20 -1.00
C LEU A 5 -24.59 16.62 -2.33
N SER A 6 -25.24 15.47 -2.28
CA SER A 6 -25.68 14.73 -3.47
C SER A 6 -26.97 13.94 -3.22
N ASP A 7 -27.71 13.66 -4.30
CA ASP A 7 -28.76 12.68 -4.36
C ASP A 7 -28.29 11.51 -5.25
N PRO A 8 -28.57 10.26 -4.95
CA PRO A 8 -29.33 9.68 -3.82
C PRO A 8 -28.51 9.59 -2.52
N PRO A 9 -29.12 9.17 -1.39
CA PRO A 9 -28.47 8.99 -0.11
C PRO A 9 -27.23 8.08 -0.19
N GLY A 10 -26.29 8.32 0.73
CA GLY A 10 -25.05 7.56 0.86
C GLY A 10 -23.79 8.40 0.64
N VAL A 11 -22.66 7.90 1.15
CA VAL A 11 -21.37 8.58 1.07
C VAL A 11 -20.52 7.96 -0.04
N ARG A 12 -20.08 8.78 -1.01
CA ARG A 12 -19.15 8.37 -2.06
C ARG A 12 -17.81 9.03 -1.85
N ILE A 13 -16.73 8.22 -1.88
CA ILE A 13 -15.37 8.71 -1.63
C ILE A 13 -14.56 8.54 -2.90
N ARG A 14 -13.98 9.65 -3.38
CA ARG A 14 -13.15 9.69 -4.60
C ARG A 14 -11.75 10.22 -4.31
N GLY A 15 -10.78 9.76 -5.09
CA GLY A 15 -9.45 10.37 -5.16
C GLY A 15 -9.45 11.51 -6.18
N GLY A 16 -9.00 12.68 -5.73
CA GLY A 16 -8.73 13.85 -6.54
C GLY A 16 -7.24 13.97 -6.87
N GLN A 17 -6.80 15.21 -7.14
CA GLN A 17 -5.42 15.51 -7.50
C GLN A 17 -4.42 14.95 -6.47
N GLY A 18 -3.37 14.26 -6.95
CA GLY A 18 -2.28 13.74 -6.13
C GLY A 18 -2.63 12.53 -5.25
N VAL A 19 -3.84 12.01 -5.35
CA VAL A 19 -4.18 10.68 -4.83
C VAL A 19 -3.99 9.66 -5.95
N GLY A 20 -3.15 8.67 -5.71
CA GLY A 20 -2.80 7.67 -6.70
C GLY A 20 -3.95 6.73 -7.07
N ARG A 21 -3.83 6.09 -8.23
CA ARG A 21 -4.72 5.02 -8.69
C ARG A 21 -3.99 3.69 -8.67
N VAL A 22 -4.70 2.65 -8.29
CA VAL A 22 -4.22 1.28 -8.31
C VAL A 22 -4.18 0.78 -9.75
N THR A 23 -3.02 0.28 -10.19
CA THR A 23 -2.81 -0.27 -11.54
C THR A 23 -2.43 -1.75 -11.55
N LYS A 24 -2.10 -2.32 -10.39
CA LYS A 24 -1.72 -3.73 -10.23
C LYS A 24 -2.63 -4.43 -9.22
N PRO A 25 -2.91 -5.73 -9.40
CA PRO A 25 -3.66 -6.50 -8.40
C PRO A 25 -2.82 -6.75 -7.13
N GLY A 26 -3.49 -7.13 -6.03
CA GLY A 26 -2.85 -7.46 -4.75
C GLY A 26 -2.90 -6.35 -3.71
N LEU A 27 -3.48 -5.20 -4.03
CA LEU A 27 -3.80 -4.13 -3.07
C LEU A 27 -5.23 -4.28 -2.55
N ASP A 28 -5.55 -3.60 -1.44
CA ASP A 28 -6.90 -3.58 -0.87
C ASP A 28 -7.96 -3.06 -1.86
N GLN A 29 -7.54 -2.15 -2.75
CA GLN A 29 -8.43 -1.52 -3.72
C GLN A 29 -8.34 -2.23 -5.07
N PRO A 30 -9.46 -2.41 -5.78
CA PRO A 30 -9.47 -2.90 -7.15
C PRO A 30 -8.63 -2.04 -8.09
N VAL A 31 -8.13 -2.65 -9.16
CA VAL A 31 -7.44 -1.94 -10.23
C VAL A 31 -8.37 -0.87 -10.83
N GLY A 32 -7.86 0.35 -11.01
CA GLY A 32 -8.61 1.52 -11.49
C GLY A 32 -9.16 2.41 -10.38
N GLU A 33 -9.26 1.92 -9.14
CA GLU A 33 -9.76 2.69 -8.00
C GLU A 33 -8.69 3.62 -7.42
N ALA A 34 -9.16 4.65 -6.69
CA ALA A 34 -8.27 5.52 -5.92
C ALA A 34 -7.61 4.74 -4.78
N ALA A 35 -6.31 4.94 -4.60
CA ALA A 35 -5.50 4.29 -3.57
C ALA A 35 -5.81 4.84 -2.17
N ILE A 36 -7.06 4.70 -1.75
CA ILE A 36 -7.56 5.04 -0.41
C ILE A 36 -7.99 3.74 0.25
N ASN A 37 -7.22 3.26 1.23
CA ASN A 37 -7.44 1.96 1.86
C ASN A 37 -8.76 1.91 2.66
N ARG A 38 -9.16 0.69 3.01
CA ARG A 38 -10.44 0.42 3.66
C ARG A 38 -10.64 1.23 4.95
N VAL A 39 -9.64 1.26 5.84
CA VAL A 39 -9.79 1.97 7.13
C VAL A 39 -9.95 3.48 6.96
N PRO A 40 -9.11 4.21 6.19
CA PRO A 40 -9.38 5.61 5.86
C PRO A 40 -10.74 5.85 5.21
N ARG A 41 -11.20 4.98 4.31
CA ARG A 41 -12.55 5.07 3.72
C ARG A 41 -13.63 4.97 4.78
N GLN A 42 -13.51 4.00 5.69
CA GLN A 42 -14.44 3.81 6.79
C GLN A 42 -14.50 5.05 7.69
N MET A 43 -13.35 5.58 8.10
CA MET A 43 -13.28 6.78 8.95
C MET A 43 -13.94 8.01 8.28
N ILE A 44 -13.68 8.21 6.98
CA ILE A 44 -14.30 9.30 6.22
C ILE A 44 -15.82 9.12 6.17
N TRP A 45 -16.26 7.90 5.88
CA TRP A 45 -17.67 7.56 5.79
C TRP A 45 -18.40 7.83 7.11
N GLU A 46 -17.85 7.34 8.24
CA GLU A 46 -18.41 7.52 9.58
C GLU A 46 -18.47 9.00 9.98
N ALA A 47 -17.43 9.79 9.68
CA ALA A 47 -17.39 11.21 9.97
C ALA A 47 -18.48 11.99 9.20
N VAL A 48 -18.65 11.67 7.91
CA VAL A 48 -19.67 12.31 7.08
C VAL A 48 -21.07 11.93 7.53
N GLU A 49 -21.32 10.64 7.81
CA GLU A 49 -22.62 10.20 8.33
C GLU A 49 -22.97 10.85 9.67
N ALA A 50 -21.99 10.96 10.57
CA ALA A 50 -22.20 11.64 11.84
C ALA A 50 -22.59 13.11 11.65
N ALA A 51 -21.94 13.80 10.71
CA ALA A 51 -22.27 15.17 10.36
C ALA A 51 -23.67 15.29 9.73
N CYS A 52 -24.04 14.42 8.82
CA CYS A 52 -25.37 14.37 8.22
C CYS A 52 -26.46 14.16 9.29
N ARG A 53 -26.27 13.21 10.21
CA ARG A 53 -27.18 12.96 11.33
C ARG A 53 -27.32 14.20 12.22
N THR A 54 -26.21 14.88 12.51
CA THR A 54 -26.24 16.09 13.34
C THR A 54 -26.97 17.24 12.67
N ALA A 55 -26.92 17.30 11.34
CA ALA A 55 -27.59 18.31 10.52
C ALA A 55 -29.02 17.93 10.10
N ASP A 56 -29.55 16.79 10.56
CA ASP A 56 -30.85 16.25 10.16
C ASP A 56 -31.00 16.18 8.60
N TYR A 57 -29.92 15.72 7.94
CA TYR A 57 -29.84 15.65 6.49
C TYR A 57 -29.90 14.19 6.01
N ASP A 58 -30.90 13.86 5.21
CA ASP A 58 -31.18 12.51 4.72
C ASP A 58 -30.62 12.23 3.30
N GLY A 59 -29.96 13.21 2.68
CA GLY A 59 -29.37 13.06 1.34
C GLY A 59 -28.01 12.35 1.36
N GLY A 60 -27.33 12.36 0.23
CA GLY A 60 -26.00 11.79 0.06
C GLY A 60 -24.89 12.84 0.12
N ALA A 61 -23.65 12.38 0.20
CA ALA A 61 -22.47 13.21 0.11
C ALA A 61 -21.39 12.59 -0.80
N GLU A 62 -20.74 13.43 -1.59
CA GLU A 62 -19.55 13.05 -2.35
C GLU A 62 -18.33 13.72 -1.71
N VAL A 63 -17.34 12.90 -1.31
CA VAL A 63 -16.09 13.34 -0.68
C VAL A 63 -14.95 13.11 -1.65
N THR A 64 -14.25 14.20 -2.02
CA THR A 64 -13.03 14.11 -2.84
C THR A 64 -11.82 14.42 -1.97
N ILE A 65 -10.90 13.46 -1.86
CA ILE A 65 -9.63 13.63 -1.15
C ILE A 65 -8.56 14.02 -2.15
N SER A 66 -7.86 15.14 -1.90
CA SER A 66 -6.77 15.62 -2.76
C SER A 66 -5.53 15.90 -1.94
N VAL A 67 -4.38 15.65 -2.53
CA VAL A 67 -3.05 15.97 -1.99
C VAL A 67 -2.27 16.68 -3.10
N PRO A 68 -2.30 18.02 -3.18
CA PRO A 68 -1.76 18.78 -4.33
C PRO A 68 -0.34 18.39 -4.73
N GLU A 69 0.54 18.10 -3.76
CA GLU A 69 1.93 17.69 -3.98
C GLU A 69 2.10 16.15 -4.06
N GLY A 70 1.01 15.39 -3.99
CA GLY A 70 1.04 13.94 -3.88
C GLY A 70 1.75 13.24 -5.03
N GLU A 71 1.68 13.78 -6.23
CA GLU A 71 2.35 13.24 -7.41
C GLU A 71 3.88 13.35 -7.29
N THR A 72 4.38 14.49 -6.82
CA THR A 72 5.81 14.71 -6.57
C THR A 72 6.31 13.88 -5.38
N ILE A 73 5.52 13.81 -4.31
CA ILE A 73 5.85 13.03 -3.13
C ILE A 73 5.91 11.54 -3.46
N ALA A 74 4.98 11.04 -4.28
CA ALA A 74 4.89 9.63 -4.67
C ALA A 74 6.18 9.10 -5.31
N GLN A 75 6.91 9.94 -6.06
CA GLN A 75 8.18 9.57 -6.69
C GLN A 75 9.27 9.20 -5.69
N LYS A 76 9.15 9.66 -4.44
CA LYS A 76 10.08 9.36 -3.32
C LYS A 76 9.60 8.23 -2.43
N THR A 77 8.50 7.58 -2.79
CA THR A 77 7.87 6.49 -2.03
C THR A 77 7.91 5.18 -2.81
N PHE A 78 7.47 4.09 -2.18
CA PHE A 78 7.30 2.79 -2.85
C PHE A 78 6.05 2.72 -3.74
N ASN A 79 5.18 3.73 -3.74
CA ASN A 79 3.92 3.71 -4.48
C ASN A 79 4.06 3.32 -5.97
N PRO A 80 5.01 3.88 -6.76
CA PRO A 80 5.19 3.48 -8.15
C PRO A 80 5.53 2.00 -8.33
N GLN A 81 6.35 1.44 -7.43
CA GLN A 81 6.74 0.03 -7.45
C GLN A 81 5.54 -0.88 -7.16
N MET A 82 4.68 -0.46 -6.23
CA MET A 82 3.44 -1.15 -5.88
C MET A 82 2.32 -0.98 -6.92
N GLY A 83 2.57 -0.25 -8.00
CA GLY A 83 1.58 0.01 -9.02
C GLY A 83 0.53 1.04 -8.63
N ILE A 84 0.89 2.00 -7.78
CA ILE A 84 0.08 3.17 -7.48
C ILE A 84 0.64 4.33 -8.27
N VAL A 85 -0.13 4.87 -9.19
CA VAL A 85 0.30 5.87 -10.18
C VAL A 85 -0.50 7.16 -10.04
N GLY A 86 0.14 8.31 -10.30
CA GLY A 86 -0.50 9.63 -10.30
C GLY A 86 -0.66 10.26 -8.91
N GLY A 87 -0.05 9.69 -7.88
CA GLY A 87 -0.08 10.25 -6.53
C GLY A 87 0.28 9.28 -5.43
N ILE A 88 0.05 9.70 -4.19
CA ILE A 88 0.28 8.87 -3.00
C ILE A 88 -0.95 8.03 -2.66
N SER A 89 -0.74 6.97 -1.88
CA SER A 89 -1.81 6.22 -1.23
C SER A 89 -2.22 6.87 0.09
N ILE A 90 -3.51 6.78 0.41
CA ILE A 90 -4.06 7.12 1.72
C ILE A 90 -4.26 5.82 2.48
N LEU A 91 -3.39 5.54 3.43
CA LEU A 91 -3.37 4.29 4.18
C LEU A 91 -3.30 4.59 5.68
N GLY A 92 -3.66 3.59 6.49
CA GLY A 92 -3.58 3.63 7.94
C GLY A 92 -4.49 2.57 8.55
N THR A 93 -4.18 2.18 9.78
CA THR A 93 -4.95 1.23 10.58
C THR A 93 -5.73 1.93 11.70
N SER A 94 -5.36 3.19 11.98
CA SER A 94 -6.01 4.07 12.95
C SER A 94 -5.89 5.52 12.49
N GLY A 95 -6.52 6.48 13.20
CA GLY A 95 -6.33 7.91 12.95
C GLY A 95 -5.06 8.48 13.58
N ILE A 96 -4.25 7.66 14.23
CA ILE A 96 -3.00 8.07 14.89
C ILE A 96 -1.83 7.76 13.97
N VAL A 97 -0.98 8.77 13.73
CA VAL A 97 0.24 8.61 12.93
C VAL A 97 1.41 8.32 13.85
N GLU A 98 1.98 7.13 13.73
CA GLU A 98 3.23 6.74 14.37
C GLU A 98 4.34 6.66 13.31
N PRO A 99 5.18 7.70 13.16
CA PRO A 99 6.24 7.72 12.17
C PRO A 99 7.25 6.59 12.43
N MET A 100 7.64 5.85 11.39
CA MET A 100 8.66 4.81 11.45
C MET A 100 8.37 3.67 12.45
N SER A 101 7.10 3.33 12.67
CA SER A 101 6.75 2.19 13.52
C SER A 101 7.26 0.87 12.90
N MET A 102 7.73 -0.06 13.74
CA MET A 102 8.14 -1.41 13.29
C MET A 102 6.98 -2.13 12.62
N GLN A 103 5.76 -1.94 13.13
CA GLN A 103 4.56 -2.53 12.55
C GLN A 103 4.32 -2.04 11.11
N ALA A 104 4.51 -0.74 10.84
CA ALA A 104 4.37 -0.21 9.49
C ALA A 104 5.38 -0.82 8.50
N MET A 105 6.59 -1.17 8.97
CA MET A 105 7.58 -1.86 8.14
C MET A 105 7.16 -3.29 7.83
N ILE A 106 6.65 -4.02 8.82
CA ILE A 106 6.11 -5.38 8.66
C ILE A 106 4.91 -5.37 7.71
N ASP A 107 3.98 -4.44 7.89
CA ASP A 107 2.78 -4.31 7.05
C ASP A 107 3.15 -3.99 5.59
N THR A 108 4.14 -3.14 5.37
CA THR A 108 4.66 -2.82 4.03
C THR A 108 5.26 -4.06 3.36
N MET A 109 6.10 -4.79 4.08
CA MET A 109 6.70 -6.04 3.60
C MET A 109 5.62 -7.08 3.27
N ALA A 110 4.64 -7.28 4.15
CA ALA A 110 3.52 -8.18 3.92
C ALA A 110 2.72 -7.80 2.67
N LEU A 111 2.54 -6.51 2.42
CA LEU A 111 1.87 -6.01 1.23
C LEU A 111 2.67 -6.29 -0.06
N GLU A 112 3.99 -6.10 -0.05
CA GLU A 112 4.87 -6.43 -1.18
C GLU A 112 4.83 -7.93 -1.50
N LEU A 113 4.86 -8.80 -0.48
CA LEU A 113 4.75 -10.25 -0.63
C LEU A 113 3.41 -10.65 -1.25
N ARG A 114 2.31 -10.14 -0.72
CA ARG A 114 0.96 -10.37 -1.25
C ARG A 114 0.84 -9.94 -2.70
N GLN A 115 1.39 -8.78 -3.05
CA GLN A 115 1.37 -8.26 -4.40
C GLN A 115 2.15 -9.15 -5.36
N ALA A 116 3.32 -9.64 -4.96
CA ALA A 116 4.11 -10.58 -5.76
C ALA A 116 3.37 -11.92 -5.96
N ALA A 117 2.73 -12.44 -4.92
CA ALA A 117 1.90 -13.64 -5.02
C ALA A 117 0.69 -13.45 -5.95
N ALA A 118 0.01 -12.31 -5.86
CA ALA A 118 -1.12 -11.95 -6.73
C ALA A 118 -0.72 -11.80 -8.21
N GLN A 119 0.55 -11.48 -8.49
CA GLN A 119 1.12 -11.47 -9.84
C GLN A 119 1.53 -12.87 -10.33
N GLY A 120 1.31 -13.92 -9.54
CA GLY A 120 1.58 -15.30 -9.89
C GLY A 120 3.00 -15.78 -9.60
N HIS A 121 3.82 -15.00 -8.91
CA HIS A 121 5.16 -15.43 -8.53
C HIS A 121 5.12 -16.55 -7.48
N LYS A 122 5.91 -17.62 -7.71
CA LYS A 122 6.07 -18.75 -6.80
C LYS A 122 7.45 -18.78 -6.13
N ARG A 123 8.35 -17.93 -6.58
CA ARG A 123 9.72 -17.80 -6.08
C ARG A 123 9.95 -16.37 -5.60
N LEU A 124 10.73 -16.22 -4.55
CA LEU A 124 10.96 -14.95 -3.88
C LEU A 124 12.44 -14.83 -3.50
N ILE A 125 12.96 -13.62 -3.59
CA ILE A 125 14.25 -13.26 -2.99
C ILE A 125 13.99 -12.30 -1.83
N LEU A 126 14.49 -12.65 -0.63
CA LEU A 126 14.45 -11.78 0.54
C LEU A 126 15.83 -11.17 0.78
N THR A 127 15.86 -9.87 1.07
CA THR A 127 17.10 -9.16 1.44
C THR A 127 16.91 -8.40 2.75
N PRO A 128 17.73 -8.66 3.79
CA PRO A 128 17.67 -7.90 5.04
C PRO A 128 18.07 -6.42 4.90
N GLY A 129 18.75 -6.07 3.81
CA GLY A 129 19.18 -4.69 3.59
C GLY A 129 19.81 -4.46 2.22
N ASN A 130 20.34 -3.25 2.04
CA ASN A 130 20.89 -2.81 0.76
C ASN A 130 22.05 -3.67 0.25
N TYR A 131 22.89 -4.23 1.13
CA TYR A 131 24.00 -5.10 0.72
C TYR A 131 23.54 -6.33 -0.06
N GLY A 132 22.42 -6.95 0.32
CA GLY A 132 21.84 -8.04 -0.43
C GLY A 132 21.38 -7.60 -1.82
N GLN A 133 20.77 -6.45 -1.91
CA GLN A 133 20.32 -5.86 -3.17
C GLN A 133 21.50 -5.51 -4.09
N ASP A 134 22.54 -4.87 -3.54
CA ASP A 134 23.78 -4.55 -4.27
C ASP A 134 24.48 -5.83 -4.77
N PHE A 135 24.45 -6.90 -3.97
CA PHE A 135 25.00 -8.19 -4.36
C PHE A 135 24.22 -8.78 -5.55
N LEU A 136 22.90 -8.78 -5.50
CA LEU A 136 22.05 -9.26 -6.60
C LEU A 136 22.36 -8.52 -7.90
N THR A 137 22.44 -7.20 -7.85
CA THR A 137 22.75 -6.35 -9.02
C THR A 137 24.14 -6.64 -9.57
N ARG A 138 25.17 -6.71 -8.71
CA ARG A 138 26.55 -7.00 -9.16
C ARG A 138 26.71 -8.37 -9.83
N HIS A 139 25.90 -9.32 -9.44
CA HIS A 139 25.93 -10.67 -9.98
C HIS A 139 24.87 -10.97 -11.04
N GLY A 140 24.12 -9.95 -11.47
CA GLY A 140 23.08 -10.09 -12.50
C GLY A 140 21.91 -10.96 -12.09
N LEU A 141 21.67 -11.11 -10.79
CA LEU A 141 20.60 -11.95 -10.23
C LEU A 141 19.27 -11.17 -10.11
N ASP A 142 19.30 -9.86 -10.22
CA ASP A 142 18.12 -8.98 -10.27
C ASP A 142 17.34 -9.12 -11.59
N GLY A 143 18.00 -9.60 -12.65
CA GLY A 143 17.38 -9.86 -13.96
C GLY A 143 16.63 -11.20 -14.09
N LEU A 144 16.53 -12.01 -13.03
CA LEU A 144 15.89 -13.32 -13.08
C LEU A 144 14.35 -13.30 -13.15
N GLY A 145 13.70 -12.14 -13.10
CA GLY A 145 12.25 -12.02 -13.08
C GLY A 145 11.61 -12.54 -11.78
N VAL A 146 12.41 -12.70 -10.73
CA VAL A 146 11.97 -13.10 -9.39
C VAL A 146 11.85 -11.85 -8.53
N PRO A 147 10.72 -11.61 -7.83
CA PRO A 147 10.56 -10.45 -6.97
C PRO A 147 11.58 -10.44 -5.83
N VAL A 148 12.11 -9.25 -5.54
CA VAL A 148 13.05 -9.02 -4.43
C VAL A 148 12.34 -8.15 -3.41
N VAL A 149 12.18 -8.66 -2.19
CA VAL A 149 11.52 -7.96 -1.09
C VAL A 149 12.51 -7.70 0.05
N LYS A 150 12.50 -6.47 0.58
CA LYS A 150 13.31 -6.11 1.74
C LYS A 150 12.60 -6.49 3.03
N CYS A 151 13.27 -7.27 3.87
CA CYS A 151 12.68 -7.72 5.13
C CYS A 151 13.32 -7.09 6.38
N ALA A 152 14.33 -6.23 6.25
CA ALA A 152 15.08 -5.66 7.37
C ALA A 152 15.51 -6.75 8.38
N ASN A 153 15.21 -6.57 9.65
CA ASN A 153 15.48 -7.56 10.70
C ASN A 153 14.28 -8.53 10.92
N PHE A 154 13.20 -8.39 10.14
CA PHE A 154 11.96 -9.17 10.26
C PHE A 154 11.98 -10.42 9.36
N ILE A 155 13.10 -11.16 9.39
CA ILE A 155 13.27 -12.34 8.52
C ILE A 155 12.24 -13.42 8.84
N GLY A 156 11.95 -13.65 10.13
CA GLY A 156 10.93 -14.61 10.57
C GLY A 156 9.56 -14.25 10.03
N ASP A 157 9.12 -13.00 10.27
CA ASP A 157 7.84 -12.50 9.77
C ASP A 157 7.73 -12.58 8.24
N ALA A 158 8.84 -12.29 7.53
CA ALA A 158 8.90 -12.40 6.08
C ALA A 158 8.72 -13.83 5.57
N LEU A 159 9.35 -14.79 6.23
CA LEU A 159 9.24 -16.22 5.87
C LEU A 159 7.84 -16.76 6.17
N ASP A 160 7.27 -16.41 7.33
CA ASP A 160 5.92 -16.82 7.72
C ASP A 160 4.89 -16.25 6.73
N GLN A 161 5.02 -14.97 6.39
CA GLN A 161 4.14 -14.34 5.41
C GLN A 161 4.33 -14.93 4.01
N ALA A 162 5.56 -15.21 3.57
CA ALA A 162 5.81 -15.83 2.28
C ALA A 162 5.17 -17.23 2.19
N ALA A 163 5.24 -18.01 3.27
CA ALA A 163 4.58 -19.32 3.36
C ALA A 163 3.04 -19.17 3.29
N ALA A 164 2.48 -18.20 4.00
CA ALA A 164 1.04 -17.92 4.01
C ALA A 164 0.52 -17.49 2.63
N GLU A 165 1.31 -16.72 1.85
CA GLU A 165 0.97 -16.29 0.48
C GLU A 165 1.25 -17.40 -0.59
N GLY A 166 1.77 -18.56 -0.19
CA GLY A 166 1.94 -19.72 -1.07
C GLY A 166 3.17 -19.67 -1.97
N PHE A 167 4.24 -18.99 -1.54
CA PHE A 167 5.54 -19.12 -2.20
C PHE A 167 6.15 -20.51 -1.98
N GLU A 168 6.68 -21.10 -3.05
CA GLU A 168 7.25 -22.45 -3.04
C GLU A 168 8.75 -22.44 -2.69
N SER A 169 9.44 -21.34 -2.96
CA SER A 169 10.86 -21.19 -2.62
C SER A 169 11.25 -19.75 -2.33
N VAL A 170 12.13 -19.59 -1.35
CA VAL A 170 12.67 -18.31 -0.91
C VAL A 170 14.20 -18.39 -0.93
N LEU A 171 14.84 -17.45 -1.61
CA LEU A 171 16.27 -17.23 -1.55
C LEU A 171 16.56 -16.05 -0.62
N LEU A 172 17.23 -16.29 0.50
CA LEU A 172 17.68 -15.23 1.41
C LEU A 172 19.09 -14.77 1.00
N VAL A 173 19.22 -13.49 0.66
CA VAL A 173 20.50 -12.87 0.28
C VAL A 173 20.84 -11.74 1.24
N GLY A 174 21.87 -11.93 2.03
CA GLY A 174 22.30 -10.97 3.03
C GLY A 174 23.79 -11.07 3.33
N HIS A 175 24.28 -10.17 4.18
CA HIS A 175 25.67 -10.19 4.66
C HIS A 175 25.77 -11.00 5.96
N VAL A 176 26.81 -11.84 6.07
CA VAL A 176 27.12 -12.56 7.31
C VAL A 176 27.52 -11.55 8.39
N GLY A 177 26.72 -11.45 9.45
CA GLY A 177 26.94 -10.50 10.55
C GLY A 177 25.88 -9.38 10.63
N LYS A 178 24.82 -9.51 9.90
CA LYS A 178 23.59 -8.71 10.12
C LYS A 178 22.42 -9.60 10.43
#